data_e8e7326f7b695749e005c70cb32a999c
#
_entry.id   e8e7326f7b695749e005c70cb32a999c
#
_cell.length_a   1.000
_cell.length_b   1.000
_cell.length_c   1.000
_cell.angle_alpha   90.00
_cell.angle_beta   90.00
_cell.angle_gamma   90.00
#
_symmetry.space_group_name_H-M   'P 1'
#
loop_
_entity.id
_entity.type
_entity.pdbx_description
1 polymer ?
#
loop_
_entity_poly.entity_id
_entity_poly.type
_entity_poly.pdbx_seq_one_letter_code
_entity_poly.pdbx_strand_id
1 'polypeptide(L)'
;MASADRSTLFINATVLDGSEHMEPQPDMAVAVERGLITWMGPSAVAQAPAGAEVIDLAGAYLMPGLINMHVHLCGSGKPVSAGDAGALMKKLDNPVGRAIVRHILKGSAQQ
;
A
#
# COMPACT_ATOMS: atom_id res chain seq x y z
N MET A 1 8.05 12.87 16.62
CA MET A 1 6.66 12.68 17.08
C MET A 1 5.68 13.67 16.45
N ALA A 2 6.18 14.69 15.75
CA ALA A 2 5.33 15.68 15.08
C ALA A 2 4.41 15.13 13.96
N SER A 3 4.65 13.91 13.45
CA SER A 3 3.83 13.31 12.39
C SER A 3 2.51 12.72 12.89
N ALA A 4 2.42 12.33 14.16
CA ALA A 4 1.21 11.73 14.74
C ALA A 4 0.09 12.74 15.00
N ASP A 5 0.45 14.02 15.16
CA ASP A 5 -0.50 15.11 15.42
C ASP A 5 -0.85 15.93 14.17
N ARG A 6 -0.34 15.52 13.01
CA ARG A 6 -0.64 16.22 11.77
C ARG A 6 -2.05 15.91 11.28
N SER A 7 -2.74 16.98 10.91
CA SER A 7 -4.00 16.91 10.19
C SER A 7 -3.77 17.24 8.73
N THR A 8 -4.41 16.51 7.84
CA THR A 8 -4.31 16.72 6.39
C THR A 8 -5.71 16.72 5.80
N LEU A 9 -5.99 17.65 4.91
CA LEU A 9 -7.20 17.66 4.12
C LEU A 9 -6.83 17.49 2.64
N PHE A 10 -7.24 16.38 2.05
CA PHE A 10 -7.16 16.18 0.62
C PHE A 10 -8.41 16.74 -0.04
N ILE A 11 -8.26 17.58 -1.06
CA ILE A 11 -9.37 18.18 -1.80
C ILE A 11 -9.30 17.85 -3.28
N ASN A 12 -10.41 17.97 -3.97
CA ASN A 12 -10.54 17.72 -5.40
C ASN A 12 -10.03 16.33 -5.80
N ALA A 13 -10.34 15.35 -4.98
CA ALA A 13 -9.98 13.96 -5.22
C ALA A 13 -11.09 13.22 -5.98
N THR A 14 -10.70 12.25 -6.78
CA THR A 14 -11.60 11.19 -7.24
C THR A 14 -11.42 10.00 -6.32
N VAL A 15 -12.38 9.77 -5.42
CA VAL A 15 -12.27 8.76 -4.38
C VAL A 15 -12.74 7.40 -4.87
N LEU A 16 -11.92 6.37 -4.63
CA LEU A 16 -12.29 4.96 -4.72
C LEU A 16 -12.34 4.43 -3.29
N ASP A 17 -13.51 4.16 -2.78
CA ASP A 17 -13.71 3.91 -1.34
C ASP A 17 -13.44 2.47 -0.88
N GLY A 18 -13.10 1.57 -1.80
CA GLY A 18 -12.87 0.17 -1.47
C GLY A 18 -14.15 -0.65 -1.33
N SER A 19 -15.31 -0.09 -1.65
CA SER A 19 -16.56 -0.83 -1.69
C SER A 19 -16.59 -1.86 -2.84
N GLU A 20 -17.59 -2.74 -2.82
CA GLU A 20 -17.72 -3.81 -3.82
C GLU A 20 -17.74 -3.28 -5.27
N HIS A 21 -18.39 -2.15 -5.48
CA HIS A 21 -18.51 -1.59 -6.82
C HIS A 21 -17.42 -0.60 -7.19
N MET A 22 -16.70 -0.06 -6.20
CA MET A 22 -15.57 0.86 -6.41
C MET A 22 -15.84 1.97 -7.43
N GLU A 23 -17.05 2.51 -7.44
CA GLU A 23 -17.40 3.58 -8.37
C GLU A 23 -16.60 4.86 -8.03
N PRO A 24 -15.95 5.48 -9.03
CA PRO A 24 -15.22 6.71 -8.81
C PRO A 24 -16.16 7.85 -8.36
N GLN A 25 -15.80 8.50 -7.26
CA GLN A 25 -16.53 9.63 -6.71
C GLN A 25 -15.68 10.90 -6.92
N PRO A 26 -15.98 11.72 -7.93
CA PRO A 26 -15.19 12.93 -8.21
C PRO A 26 -15.52 14.06 -7.24
N ASP A 27 -14.67 15.07 -7.22
CA ASP A 27 -14.83 16.30 -6.45
C ASP A 27 -15.02 16.06 -4.94
N MET A 28 -14.31 15.07 -4.42
CA MET A 28 -14.38 14.67 -3.01
C MET A 28 -13.21 15.24 -2.21
N ALA A 29 -13.44 15.38 -0.92
CA ALA A 29 -12.40 15.69 0.05
C ALA A 29 -12.38 14.66 1.18
N VAL A 30 -11.19 14.42 1.71
CA VAL A 30 -10.95 13.49 2.83
C VAL A 30 -10.08 14.18 3.86
N ALA A 31 -10.55 14.21 5.09
CA ALA A 31 -9.78 14.73 6.22
C ALA A 31 -9.17 13.58 7.01
N VAL A 32 -7.89 13.70 7.31
CA VAL A 32 -7.12 12.75 8.11
C VAL A 32 -6.54 13.46 9.32
N GLU A 33 -6.84 12.97 10.50
CA GLU A 33 -6.31 13.49 11.77
C GLU A 33 -5.74 12.33 12.59
N ARG A 34 -4.51 12.49 13.07
CA ARG A 34 -3.82 11.48 13.89
C ARG A 34 -3.83 10.08 13.26
N GLY A 35 -3.65 10.01 11.93
CA GLY A 35 -3.64 8.73 11.22
C GLY A 35 -5.00 8.10 10.97
N LEU A 36 -6.10 8.79 11.30
CA LEU A 36 -7.46 8.31 11.09
C LEU A 36 -8.21 9.21 10.12
N ILE A 37 -9.06 8.62 9.28
CA ILE A 37 -9.99 9.37 8.44
C ILE A 37 -11.12 9.87 9.34
N THR A 38 -11.24 11.19 9.48
CA THR A 38 -12.26 11.80 10.35
C THR A 38 -13.46 12.34 9.61
N TRP A 39 -13.30 12.58 8.31
CA TRP A 39 -14.39 13.10 7.47
C TRP A 39 -14.16 12.78 6.00
N MET A 40 -15.21 12.52 5.27
CA MET A 40 -15.20 12.37 3.81
C MET A 40 -16.50 12.93 3.26
N GLY A 41 -16.41 13.74 2.21
CA GLY A 41 -17.56 14.35 1.57
C GLY A 41 -17.17 15.24 0.38
N PRO A 42 -18.12 15.98 -0.19
CA PRO A 42 -17.83 16.86 -1.31
C PRO A 42 -16.81 17.95 -0.96
N SER A 43 -15.87 18.23 -1.87
CA SER A 43 -14.85 19.27 -1.68
C SER A 43 -15.47 20.66 -1.44
N ALA A 44 -16.61 20.94 -2.06
CA ALA A 44 -17.27 22.23 -1.94
C ALA A 44 -17.69 22.59 -0.51
N VAL A 45 -17.94 21.60 0.34
CA VAL A 45 -18.37 21.80 1.73
C VAL A 45 -17.31 21.38 2.74
N ALA A 46 -16.12 21.02 2.27
CA ALA A 46 -15.03 20.59 3.13
C ALA A 46 -14.50 21.73 3.99
N GLN A 47 -14.22 21.44 5.24
CA GLN A 47 -13.59 22.36 6.17
C GLN A 47 -12.28 21.77 6.66
N ALA A 48 -11.19 22.51 6.51
CA ALA A 48 -9.90 22.08 7.00
C ALA A 48 -9.86 22.11 8.53
N PRO A 49 -9.42 21.02 9.18
CA PRO A 49 -9.13 21.06 10.61
C PRO A 49 -8.08 22.14 10.92
N ALA A 50 -8.12 22.68 12.13
CA ALA A 50 -7.18 23.72 12.55
C ALA A 50 -5.73 23.24 12.40
N GLY A 51 -4.91 24.02 11.69
CA GLY A 51 -3.52 23.69 11.42
C GLY A 51 -3.29 22.58 10.40
N ALA A 52 -4.34 22.18 9.68
CA ALA A 52 -4.22 21.12 8.67
C ALA A 52 -3.45 21.58 7.44
N GLU A 53 -2.67 20.69 6.89
CA GLU A 53 -2.12 20.81 5.54
C GLU A 53 -3.23 20.51 4.53
N VAL A 54 -3.41 21.38 3.54
CA VAL A 54 -4.37 21.16 2.46
C VAL A 54 -3.61 20.71 1.21
N ILE A 55 -3.98 19.55 0.70
CA ILE A 55 -3.38 18.98 -0.51
C ILE A 55 -4.47 18.93 -1.59
N ASP A 56 -4.27 19.71 -2.65
CA ASP A 56 -5.14 19.68 -3.82
C ASP A 56 -4.68 18.57 -4.77
N LEU A 57 -5.53 17.58 -4.97
CA LEU A 57 -5.22 16.43 -5.83
C LEU A 57 -5.58 16.68 -7.30
N ALA A 58 -6.20 17.82 -7.61
CA ALA A 58 -6.53 18.23 -8.98
C ALA A 58 -7.20 17.11 -9.82
N GLY A 59 -8.10 16.36 -9.22
CA GLY A 59 -8.81 15.25 -9.86
C GLY A 59 -8.10 13.90 -9.79
N ALA A 60 -6.91 13.82 -9.19
CA ALA A 60 -6.21 12.54 -9.03
C ALA A 60 -7.01 11.56 -8.16
N TYR A 61 -6.77 10.28 -8.37
CA TYR A 61 -7.43 9.23 -7.59
C TYR A 61 -6.86 9.13 -6.18
N LEU A 62 -7.76 8.98 -5.21
CA LEU A 62 -7.43 8.67 -3.82
C LEU A 62 -8.12 7.38 -3.45
N MET A 63 -7.37 6.40 -2.98
CA MET A 63 -7.88 5.07 -2.68
C MET A 63 -7.21 4.51 -1.42
N PRO A 64 -7.83 3.52 -0.74
CA PRO A 64 -7.17 2.81 0.35
C PRO A 64 -5.88 2.15 -0.10
N GLY A 65 -4.91 2.03 0.81
CA GLY A 65 -3.68 1.29 0.56
C GLY A 65 -3.98 -0.16 0.17
N LEU A 66 -3.23 -0.69 -0.78
CA LEU A 66 -3.43 -2.06 -1.26
C LEU A 66 -2.94 -3.06 -0.21
N ILE A 67 -3.76 -4.08 0.05
CA ILE A 67 -3.42 -5.20 0.92
C ILE A 67 -3.17 -6.42 0.04
N ASN A 68 -1.95 -6.97 0.10
CA ASN A 68 -1.61 -8.19 -0.63
C ASN A 68 -1.59 -9.37 0.36
N MET A 69 -2.58 -10.25 0.24
CA MET A 69 -2.73 -11.43 1.10
C MET A 69 -1.83 -12.59 0.69
N HIS A 70 -1.16 -12.49 -0.46
CA HIS A 70 -0.25 -13.50 -0.97
C HIS A 70 0.96 -12.82 -1.59
N VAL A 71 2.10 -12.89 -0.93
CA VAL A 71 3.32 -12.23 -1.37
C VAL A 71 4.52 -13.16 -1.23
N HIS A 72 5.40 -13.14 -2.22
CA HIS A 72 6.69 -13.83 -2.19
C HIS A 72 7.79 -12.79 -1.90
N LEU A 73 8.37 -12.88 -0.71
CA LEU A 73 9.39 -11.92 -0.24
C LEU A 73 10.80 -12.24 -0.76
N CYS A 74 10.98 -13.38 -1.40
CA CYS A 74 12.26 -13.87 -1.89
C CYS A 74 12.21 -14.14 -3.40
N GLY A 75 11.97 -13.12 -4.17
CA GLY A 75 11.94 -13.26 -5.63
C GLY A 75 12.57 -12.05 -6.30
N SER A 76 13.15 -12.27 -7.48
CA SER A 76 13.67 -11.17 -8.32
C SER A 76 12.58 -10.39 -9.04
N GLY A 77 11.33 -10.81 -8.95
CA GLY A 77 10.22 -10.28 -9.73
C GLY A 77 10.26 -10.64 -11.22
N LYS A 78 11.25 -11.40 -11.64
CA LYS A 78 11.37 -11.83 -13.04
C LYS A 78 10.61 -13.14 -13.24
N PRO A 79 9.88 -13.29 -14.35
CA PRO A 79 9.27 -14.57 -14.68
C PRO A 79 10.34 -15.65 -14.80
N VAL A 80 10.10 -16.79 -14.17
CA VAL A 80 10.94 -17.97 -14.34
C VAL A 80 10.11 -19.07 -14.99
N SER A 81 10.71 -19.83 -15.90
CA SER A 81 10.04 -20.98 -16.47
C SER A 81 9.89 -22.09 -15.43
N ALA A 82 8.87 -22.92 -15.58
CA ALA A 82 8.68 -24.05 -14.68
C ALA A 82 9.89 -25.01 -14.66
N GLY A 83 10.61 -25.12 -15.79
CA GLY A 83 11.83 -25.90 -15.89
C GLY A 83 12.97 -25.30 -15.06
N ASP A 84 13.12 -23.99 -15.08
CA ASP A 84 14.18 -23.29 -14.31
C ASP A 84 13.94 -23.39 -12.79
N ALA A 85 12.69 -23.28 -12.37
CA ALA A 85 12.33 -23.44 -10.96
C ALA A 85 12.62 -24.87 -10.47
N GLY A 86 12.29 -25.88 -11.27
CA GLY A 86 12.59 -27.26 -10.95
C GLY A 86 14.10 -27.55 -10.88
N ALA A 87 14.87 -27.02 -11.82
CA ALA A 87 16.32 -27.16 -11.84
C ALA A 87 16.97 -26.46 -10.64
N LEU A 88 16.48 -25.30 -10.25
CA LEU A 88 16.97 -24.58 -9.07
C LEU A 88 16.66 -25.36 -7.78
N MET A 89 15.45 -25.86 -7.64
CA MET A 89 15.06 -26.67 -6.48
C MET A 89 15.92 -27.93 -6.34
N LYS A 90 16.22 -28.60 -7.46
CA LYS A 90 17.07 -29.77 -7.48
C LYS A 90 18.52 -29.46 -7.09
N LYS A 91 19.05 -28.31 -7.50
CA LYS A 91 20.38 -27.84 -7.08
C LYS A 91 20.43 -27.49 -5.60
N LEU A 92 19.33 -27.02 -5.02
CA LEU A 92 19.25 -26.64 -3.62
C LEU A 92 18.87 -27.78 -2.69
N ASP A 93 18.52 -28.96 -3.23
CA ASP A 93 18.15 -30.14 -2.45
C ASP A 93 19.37 -30.91 -1.94
N ASN A 94 20.24 -30.18 -1.27
CA ASN A 94 21.39 -30.73 -0.53
C ASN A 94 21.54 -29.97 0.81
N PRO A 95 22.30 -30.47 1.77
CA PRO A 95 22.42 -29.85 3.10
C PRO A 95 22.89 -28.39 3.06
N VAL A 96 23.78 -28.04 2.13
CA VAL A 96 24.27 -26.65 1.96
C VAL A 96 23.21 -25.76 1.36
N GLY A 97 22.54 -26.23 0.30
CA GLY A 97 21.44 -25.48 -0.32
C GLY A 97 20.29 -25.22 0.64
N ARG A 98 19.91 -26.21 1.44
CA ARG A 98 18.89 -26.07 2.49
C ARG A 98 19.27 -25.03 3.55
N ALA A 99 20.55 -24.97 3.93
CA ALA A 99 21.05 -23.98 4.87
C ALA A 99 21.00 -22.56 4.28
N ILE A 100 21.35 -22.40 3.00
CA ILE A 100 21.29 -21.11 2.27
C ILE A 100 19.84 -20.62 2.19
N VAL A 101 18.90 -21.46 1.75
CA VAL A 101 17.48 -21.11 1.66
C VAL A 101 16.94 -20.69 3.03
N ARG A 102 17.27 -21.44 4.07
CA ARG A 102 16.86 -21.11 5.45
C ARG A 102 17.42 -19.77 5.93
N HIS A 103 18.64 -19.42 5.53
CA HIS A 103 19.25 -18.14 5.87
C HIS A 103 18.56 -16.98 5.15
N ILE A 104 18.29 -17.13 3.85
CA ILE A 104 17.58 -16.12 3.05
C ILE A 104 16.18 -15.87 3.61
N LEU A 105 15.43 -16.94 3.89
CA LEU A 105 14.06 -16.81 4.41
C LEU A 105 14.05 -16.13 5.79
N LYS A 106 15.01 -16.40 6.65
CA LYS A 106 15.12 -15.70 7.95
C LYS A 106 15.45 -14.22 7.78
N GLY A 107 16.33 -13.86 6.85
CA GLY A 107 16.67 -12.48 6.57
C GLY A 107 15.49 -11.68 6.01
N SER A 108 14.69 -12.30 5.16
CA SER A 108 13.51 -11.65 4.56
C SER A 108 12.37 -11.43 5.55
N ALA A 109 12.26 -12.25 6.59
CA ALA A 109 11.21 -12.13 7.61
C ALA A 109 11.49 -11.03 8.65
N GLN A 110 12.70 -10.44 8.64
CA GLN A 110 13.10 -9.38 9.59
C GLN A 110 13.01 -7.97 8.99
N GLN A 111 12.65 -7.82 7.73
CA GLN A 111 12.41 -6.54 7.07
C GLN A 111 10.95 -6.18 7.08
#